data_b15a58e0f8d6ebb55f85cb333329ec6b
#
_entry.id   b15a58e0f8d6ebb55f85cb333329ec6b
#
_cell.length_a   1.000
_cell.length_b   1.000
_cell.length_c   1.000
_cell.angle_alpha   90.00
_cell.angle_beta   90.00
_cell.angle_gamma   90.00
#
_symmetry.space_group_name_H-M   'P 1'
#
loop_
_entity.id
_entity.type
_entity.pdbx_description
1 polymer ?
#
loop_
_entity_poly.entity_id
_entity_poly.type
_entity_poly.pdbx_seq_one_letter_code
_entity_poly.pdbx_strand_id
1 'polypeptide(L)'
;MPNDADRAGTPAGVFGAELRFYRTRAGLSQKDLAARANVSHDVISKIETGERPPAEDFPPRLDAVPELDTRGALTRLWDHLKKGQKQRLYGWFQEWADIEAQATVLRWYEPLVVPGLLQTEEYARAISARDPTATWTT
;
A
#
# COMPACT_ATOMS: atom_id res chain seq x y z
N MET A 1 -0.28 12.31 12.19
CA MET A 1 -0.48 12.55 10.74
C MET A 1 0.83 12.33 10.04
N PRO A 2 0.91 11.45 9.05
CA PRO A 2 2.12 11.31 8.25
C PRO A 2 2.40 12.62 7.52
N ASN A 3 3.64 13.10 7.63
CA ASN A 3 4.11 14.30 6.96
C ASN A 3 4.22 14.04 5.44
N ASP A 4 4.18 15.08 4.61
CA ASP A 4 4.34 14.96 3.15
C ASP A 4 5.65 14.28 2.75
N ALA A 5 6.72 14.47 3.55
CA ALA A 5 7.99 13.77 3.36
C ALA A 5 7.88 12.24 3.58
N ASP A 6 7.06 11.80 4.53
CA ASP A 6 6.83 10.38 4.81
C ASP A 6 6.01 9.72 3.69
N ARG A 7 5.11 10.47 3.07
CA ARG A 7 4.28 10.01 1.95
C ARG A 7 5.07 9.86 0.66
N ALA A 8 6.06 10.73 0.42
CA ALA A 8 6.88 10.71 -0.79
C ALA A 8 7.61 9.38 -1.01
N GLY A 9 7.98 8.67 0.07
CA GLY A 9 8.62 7.35 0.02
C GLY A 9 7.66 6.17 -0.12
N THR A 10 6.35 6.40 -0.04
CA THR A 10 5.35 5.32 -0.18
C THR A 10 5.07 5.02 -1.65
N PRO A 11 4.60 3.80 -2.00
CA PRO A 11 4.17 3.48 -3.36
C PRO A 11 3.13 4.45 -3.91
N ALA A 12 2.17 4.88 -3.10
CA ALA A 12 1.18 5.87 -3.48
C ALA A 12 1.80 7.24 -3.76
N GLY A 13 2.77 7.67 -2.92
CA GLY A 13 3.50 8.93 -3.11
C GLY A 13 4.36 8.93 -4.37
N VAL A 14 5.07 7.84 -4.64
CA VAL A 14 5.87 7.68 -5.88
C VAL A 14 4.98 7.75 -7.10
N PHE A 15 3.86 7.03 -7.12
CA PHE A 15 2.89 7.07 -8.21
C PHE A 15 2.30 8.47 -8.39
N GLY A 16 1.92 9.13 -7.30
CA GLY A 16 1.35 10.48 -7.32
C GLY A 16 2.30 11.53 -7.88
N ALA A 17 3.59 11.46 -7.51
CA ALA A 17 4.62 12.34 -8.03
C ALA A 17 4.81 12.17 -9.55
N GLU A 18 4.80 10.92 -10.03
CA GLU A 18 4.92 10.61 -11.47
C GLU A 18 3.69 11.08 -12.24
N LEU A 19 2.49 10.87 -11.70
CA LEU A 19 1.26 11.40 -12.28
C LEU A 19 1.31 12.92 -12.42
N ARG A 20 1.72 13.61 -11.38
CA ARG A 20 1.90 15.07 -11.38
C ARG A 20 2.90 15.52 -12.44
N PHE A 21 4.00 14.81 -12.59
CA PHE A 21 5.00 15.09 -13.63
C PHE A 21 4.39 15.01 -15.04
N TYR A 22 3.71 13.91 -15.38
CA TYR A 22 3.06 13.77 -16.69
C TYR A 22 1.98 14.83 -16.93
N ARG A 23 1.16 15.11 -15.92
CA ARG A 23 0.11 16.13 -16.01
C ARG A 23 0.69 17.53 -16.27
N THR A 24 1.69 17.94 -15.52
CA THR A 24 2.31 19.26 -15.66
C THR A 24 3.05 19.40 -16.98
N ARG A 25 3.72 18.34 -17.43
CA ARG A 25 4.35 18.27 -18.75
C ARG A 25 3.34 18.44 -19.88
N ALA A 26 2.15 17.87 -19.72
CA ALA A 26 1.05 18.01 -20.68
C ALA A 26 0.34 19.39 -20.61
N GLY A 27 0.69 20.24 -19.67
CA GLY A 27 0.06 21.55 -19.47
C GLY A 27 -1.37 21.47 -18.93
N LEU A 28 -1.76 20.34 -18.33
CA LEU A 28 -3.11 20.12 -17.79
C LEU A 28 -3.18 20.56 -16.32
N SER A 29 -4.30 21.22 -15.97
CA SER A 29 -4.67 21.39 -14.56
C SER A 29 -5.18 20.07 -13.96
N GLN A 30 -5.24 19.98 -12.63
CA GLN A 30 -5.86 18.83 -11.97
C GLN A 30 -7.34 18.65 -12.37
N LYS A 31 -8.05 19.74 -12.59
CA LYS A 31 -9.46 19.73 -13.07
C LYS A 31 -9.56 19.18 -14.49
N ASP A 32 -8.64 19.59 -15.37
CA ASP A 32 -8.62 19.10 -16.74
C ASP A 32 -8.36 17.61 -16.81
N LEU A 33 -7.39 17.13 -16.03
CA LEU A 33 -7.09 15.70 -15.95
C LEU A 33 -8.26 14.92 -15.33
N ALA A 34 -8.89 15.45 -14.28
CA ALA A 34 -10.05 14.83 -13.66
C ALA A 34 -11.21 14.65 -14.64
N ALA A 35 -11.50 15.67 -15.47
CA ALA A 35 -12.52 15.59 -16.51
C ALA A 35 -12.20 14.51 -17.55
N ARG A 36 -10.95 14.42 -18.02
CA ARG A 36 -10.50 13.42 -19.01
C ARG A 36 -10.51 12.00 -18.47
N ALA A 37 -10.11 11.83 -17.20
CA ALA A 37 -10.13 10.55 -16.53
C ALA A 37 -11.50 10.15 -15.95
N ASN A 38 -12.52 11.02 -16.10
CA ASN A 38 -13.85 10.84 -15.57
C ASN A 38 -13.88 10.55 -14.06
N VAL A 39 -13.20 11.39 -13.30
CA VAL A 39 -13.16 11.37 -11.84
C VAL A 39 -13.32 12.79 -11.28
N SER A 40 -13.48 12.92 -9.97
CA SER A 40 -13.51 14.24 -9.33
C SER A 40 -12.10 14.82 -9.19
N HIS A 41 -12.01 16.15 -9.13
CA HIS A 41 -10.77 16.88 -8.83
C HIS A 41 -10.11 16.40 -7.52
N ASP A 42 -10.92 16.12 -6.49
CA ASP A 42 -10.45 15.65 -5.19
C ASP A 42 -9.70 14.31 -5.30
N VAL A 43 -10.15 13.41 -6.18
CA VAL A 43 -9.46 12.14 -6.44
C VAL A 43 -8.08 12.37 -7.03
N ILE A 44 -7.94 13.22 -8.05
CA ILE A 44 -6.63 13.56 -8.63
C ILE A 44 -5.71 14.18 -7.59
N SER A 45 -6.21 15.15 -6.84
CA SER A 45 -5.44 15.85 -5.80
C SER A 45 -4.91 14.86 -4.74
N LYS A 46 -5.74 13.98 -4.21
CA LYS A 46 -5.34 12.99 -3.20
C LYS A 46 -4.39 11.93 -3.73
N ILE A 47 -4.51 11.55 -5.00
CA ILE A 47 -3.55 10.62 -5.63
C ILE A 47 -2.20 11.30 -5.82
N GLU A 48 -2.16 12.54 -6.30
CA GLU A 48 -0.90 13.29 -6.51
C GLU A 48 -0.16 13.59 -5.20
N THR A 49 -0.88 13.72 -4.08
CA THR A 49 -0.27 13.92 -2.74
C THR A 49 0.08 12.60 -2.05
N GLY A 50 -0.25 11.45 -2.63
CA GLY A 50 -0.04 10.14 -2.02
C GLY A 50 -0.97 9.84 -0.83
N GLU A 51 -1.99 10.67 -0.60
CA GLU A 51 -3.01 10.40 0.43
C GLU A 51 -3.87 9.19 0.10
N ARG A 52 -4.09 8.96 -1.19
CA ARG A 52 -4.89 7.86 -1.69
C ARG A 52 -4.13 7.09 -2.77
N PRO A 53 -4.00 5.76 -2.64
CA PRO A 53 -3.49 4.95 -3.73
C PRO A 53 -4.49 4.95 -4.89
N PRO A 54 -4.01 4.82 -6.15
CA PRO A 54 -4.91 4.65 -7.29
C PRO A 54 -5.67 3.33 -7.19
N ALA A 55 -6.92 3.32 -7.64
CA ALA A 55 -7.68 2.09 -7.85
C ALA A 55 -7.02 1.26 -8.97
N GLU A 56 -7.28 -0.04 -9.02
CA GLU A 56 -6.61 -0.95 -9.98
C GLU A 56 -6.86 -0.59 -11.45
N ASP A 57 -8.05 -0.10 -11.77
CA ASP A 57 -8.45 0.33 -13.10
C ASP A 57 -7.99 1.75 -13.46
N PHE A 58 -7.45 2.49 -12.48
CA PHE A 58 -7.17 3.91 -12.66
C PHE A 58 -5.89 4.18 -13.47
N PRO A 59 -4.74 3.51 -13.24
CA PRO A 59 -3.55 3.73 -14.07
C PRO A 59 -3.77 3.47 -15.56
N PRO A 60 -4.45 2.39 -16.01
CA PRO A 60 -4.78 2.20 -17.42
C PRO A 60 -5.67 3.31 -17.99
N ARG A 61 -6.59 3.86 -17.20
CA ARG A 61 -7.45 4.96 -17.63
C ARG A 61 -6.67 6.25 -17.82
N LEU A 62 -5.67 6.51 -16.97
CA LEU A 62 -4.75 7.64 -17.14
C LEU A 62 -3.86 7.47 -18.36
N ASP A 63 -3.34 6.26 -18.59
CA ASP A 63 -2.54 5.96 -19.78
C ASP A 63 -3.33 6.09 -21.09
N ALA A 64 -4.67 5.97 -21.03
CA ALA A 64 -5.57 6.19 -22.17
C ALA A 64 -5.83 7.68 -22.47
N VAL A 65 -5.40 8.61 -21.62
CA VAL A 65 -5.49 10.05 -21.88
C VAL A 65 -4.40 10.48 -22.86
N PRO A 66 -4.73 10.83 -24.12
CA PRO A 66 -3.71 11.05 -25.17
C PRO A 66 -2.73 12.17 -24.83
N GLU A 67 -3.19 13.21 -24.17
CA GLU A 67 -2.38 14.39 -23.83
C GLU A 67 -1.27 14.08 -22.83
N LEU A 68 -1.41 13.04 -22.01
CA LEU A 68 -0.38 12.63 -21.06
C LEU A 68 0.81 11.96 -21.75
N ASP A 69 0.62 11.31 -22.90
CA ASP A 69 1.64 10.56 -23.66
C ASP A 69 2.51 9.66 -22.78
N THR A 70 1.86 8.89 -21.91
CA THR A 70 2.54 8.02 -20.93
C THR A 70 3.04 6.72 -21.53
N ARG A 71 2.45 6.28 -22.66
CA ARG A 71 2.75 5.01 -23.33
C ARG A 71 2.70 3.81 -22.38
N GLY A 72 1.72 3.81 -21.48
CA GLY A 72 1.52 2.75 -20.48
C GLY A 72 2.51 2.81 -19.30
N ALA A 73 3.22 3.90 -19.11
CA ALA A 73 4.20 4.04 -18.05
C ALA A 73 3.57 4.00 -16.66
N LEU A 74 2.40 4.63 -16.46
CA LEU A 74 1.73 4.67 -15.18
C LEU A 74 1.23 3.29 -14.74
N THR A 75 0.69 2.50 -15.66
CA THR A 75 0.28 1.12 -15.39
C THR A 75 1.47 0.26 -14.97
N ARG A 76 2.57 0.30 -15.76
CA ARG A 76 3.79 -0.46 -15.43
C ARG A 76 4.39 -0.04 -14.10
N LEU A 77 4.45 1.25 -13.82
CA LEU A 77 4.95 1.77 -12.53
C LEU A 77 4.13 1.23 -11.37
N TRP A 78 2.80 1.32 -11.45
CA TRP A 78 1.94 0.85 -10.38
C TRP A 78 2.06 -0.65 -10.14
N ASP A 79 2.15 -1.45 -11.20
CA ASP A 79 2.37 -2.89 -11.11
C ASP A 79 3.71 -3.24 -10.43
N HIS A 80 4.77 -2.51 -10.74
CA HIS A 80 6.06 -2.68 -10.07
C HIS A 80 6.01 -2.30 -8.59
N LEU A 81 5.36 -1.19 -8.25
CA LEU A 81 5.22 -0.74 -6.87
C LEU A 81 4.42 -1.73 -6.02
N LYS A 82 3.32 -2.27 -6.56
CA LYS A 82 2.52 -3.32 -5.89
C LYS A 82 3.32 -4.61 -5.67
N LYS A 83 4.07 -5.05 -6.67
CA LYS A 83 4.92 -6.25 -6.55
C LYS A 83 6.01 -6.08 -5.52
N GLY A 84 6.70 -4.94 -5.51
CA GLY A 84 7.73 -4.63 -4.52
C GLY A 84 7.18 -4.55 -3.09
N GLN A 85 5.95 -4.08 -2.92
CA GLN A 85 5.28 -4.07 -1.62
C GLN A 85 4.94 -5.48 -1.14
N LYS A 86 4.40 -6.34 -2.01
CA LYS A 86 4.16 -7.76 -1.72
C LYS A 86 5.46 -8.49 -1.33
N GLN A 87 6.52 -8.30 -2.08
CA GLN A 87 7.82 -8.95 -1.82
C GLN A 87 8.43 -8.53 -0.47
N ARG A 88 8.30 -7.26 -0.07
CA ARG A 88 8.75 -6.79 1.26
C ARG A 88 7.93 -7.41 2.39
N LEU A 89 6.62 -7.54 2.21
CA LEU A 89 5.75 -8.20 3.20
C LEU A 89 6.08 -9.69 3.32
N TYR A 90 6.31 -10.37 2.20
CA TYR A 90 6.71 -11.78 2.18
C TYR A 90 8.10 -12.00 2.78
N GLY A 91 9.08 -11.15 2.47
CA GLY A 91 10.43 -11.23 3.03
C GLY A 91 10.42 -11.06 4.55
N TRP A 92 9.71 -10.06 5.06
CA TRP A 92 9.56 -9.84 6.50
C TRP A 92 8.82 -11.00 7.18
N PHE A 93 7.78 -11.55 6.56
CA PHE A 93 7.03 -12.69 7.11
C PHE A 93 7.86 -13.99 7.12
N GLN A 94 8.67 -14.24 6.10
CA GLN A 94 9.59 -15.37 6.05
C GLN A 94 10.68 -15.25 7.11
N GLU A 95 11.28 -14.08 7.26
CA GLU A 95 12.30 -13.80 8.27
C GLU A 95 11.75 -14.00 9.69
N TRP A 96 10.52 -13.57 9.92
CA TRP A 96 9.81 -13.78 11.19
C TRP A 96 9.46 -15.26 11.44
N ALA A 97 9.00 -15.99 10.44
CA ALA A 97 8.71 -17.42 10.52
C ALA A 97 9.97 -18.25 10.78
N ASP A 98 11.10 -17.89 10.19
CA ASP A 98 12.40 -18.54 10.41
C ASP A 98 12.91 -18.30 11.84
N ILE A 99 12.72 -17.11 12.38
CA ILE A 99 13.05 -16.78 13.78
C ILE A 99 12.18 -17.60 14.74
N GLU A 100 10.88 -17.70 14.47
CA GLU A 100 9.93 -18.48 15.28
C GLU A 100 10.26 -19.98 15.26
N ALA A 101 10.66 -20.52 14.12
CA ALA A 101 11.04 -21.94 13.97
C ALA A 101 12.34 -22.28 14.75
N GLN A 102 13.23 -21.33 14.96
CA GLN A 102 14.51 -21.52 15.68
C GLN A 102 14.42 -21.19 17.15
N ALA A 103 13.36 -20.53 17.60
CA ALA A 103 13.21 -20.12 18.99
C ALA A 103 12.76 -21.28 19.88
N THR A 104 13.65 -21.72 20.78
CA THR A 104 13.37 -22.75 21.81
C THR A 104 12.50 -22.19 22.96
N VAL A 105 12.47 -20.89 23.15
CA VAL A 105 11.67 -20.17 24.17
C VAL A 105 11.24 -18.81 23.63
N LEU A 106 9.94 -18.65 23.37
CA LEU A 106 9.34 -17.34 23.12
C LEU A 106 8.97 -16.70 24.47
N ARG A 107 9.75 -15.71 24.91
CA ARG A 107 9.35 -14.83 26.00
C ARG A 107 8.50 -13.71 25.41
N TRP A 108 7.20 -13.74 25.69
CA TRP A 108 6.31 -12.62 25.41
C TRP A 108 6.71 -11.40 26.24
N TYR A 109 7.19 -10.39 25.54
CA TYR A 109 7.25 -9.05 26.11
C TYR A 109 6.06 -8.28 25.50
N GLU A 110 4.98 -8.10 26.28
CA GLU A 110 3.98 -7.11 25.91
C GLU A 110 4.67 -5.73 25.86
N PRO A 111 4.60 -4.99 24.73
CA PRO A 111 3.34 -4.49 24.18
C PRO A 111 3.22 -4.60 22.65
N LEU A 112 3.58 -5.66 22.02
CA LEU A 112 3.33 -5.86 20.59
C LEU A 112 2.05 -6.69 20.39
N VAL A 113 0.93 -6.03 20.57
CA VAL A 113 -0.34 -6.53 20.06
C VAL A 113 -0.27 -6.41 18.54
N VAL A 114 -0.11 -7.54 17.86
CA VAL A 114 -0.36 -7.59 16.40
C VAL A 114 -1.81 -7.10 16.22
N PRO A 115 -2.03 -6.01 15.46
CA PRO A 115 -3.38 -5.50 15.26
C PRO A 115 -4.30 -6.63 14.84
N GLY A 116 -5.50 -6.73 15.45
CA GLY A 116 -6.43 -7.84 15.23
C GLY A 116 -6.83 -8.10 13.77
N LEU A 117 -6.62 -7.11 12.89
CA LEU A 117 -6.77 -7.21 11.43
C LEU A 117 -5.77 -8.16 10.74
N LEU A 118 -4.68 -8.55 11.43
CA LEU A 118 -3.67 -9.49 10.92
C LEU A 118 -3.75 -10.85 11.60
N GLN A 119 -4.69 -11.04 12.53
CA GLN A 119 -4.93 -12.33 13.18
C GLN A 119 -5.87 -13.16 12.32
N THR A 120 -5.32 -14.17 11.64
CA THR A 120 -6.15 -15.21 11.04
C THR A 120 -6.68 -16.15 12.16
N GLU A 121 -7.82 -16.79 11.93
CA GLU A 121 -8.41 -17.75 12.88
C GLU A 121 -7.41 -18.87 13.25
N GLU A 122 -6.58 -19.31 12.30
CA GLU A 122 -5.52 -20.29 12.52
C GLU A 122 -4.42 -19.76 13.44
N TYR A 123 -4.03 -18.49 13.31
CA TYR A 123 -3.05 -17.83 14.17
C TYR A 123 -3.57 -17.72 15.61
N ALA A 124 -4.83 -17.32 15.78
CA ALA A 124 -5.46 -17.24 17.08
C ALA A 124 -5.57 -18.61 17.77
N ARG A 125 -5.88 -19.67 17.01
CA ARG A 125 -5.90 -21.06 17.51
C ARG A 125 -4.52 -21.56 17.89
N ALA A 126 -3.47 -21.26 17.11
CA ALA A 126 -2.10 -21.67 17.37
C ALA A 126 -1.53 -21.03 18.65
N ILE A 127 -1.89 -19.77 18.93
CA ILE A 127 -1.51 -19.08 20.17
C ILE A 127 -2.27 -19.67 21.36
N SER A 128 -3.59 -19.87 21.25
CA SER A 128 -4.43 -20.41 22.32
C SER A 128 -4.06 -21.85 22.70
N ALA A 129 -3.57 -22.65 21.77
CA ALA A 129 -3.12 -24.03 22.01
C ALA A 129 -1.79 -24.10 22.79
N ARG A 130 -1.01 -23.00 22.81
CA ARG A 130 0.29 -22.94 23.50
C ARG A 130 0.22 -22.36 24.92
N ASP A 131 -0.87 -21.70 25.29
CA ASP A 131 -1.08 -21.17 26.64
C ASP A 131 -2.26 -21.90 27.32
N PRO A 132 -1.97 -22.92 28.16
CA PRO A 132 -3.03 -23.65 28.88
C PRO A 132 -3.74 -22.81 29.96
N THR A 133 -3.31 -21.57 30.20
CA THR A 133 -3.89 -20.67 31.21
C THR A 133 -4.78 -19.58 30.61
N ALA A 134 -4.89 -19.48 29.28
CA ALA A 134 -5.76 -18.52 28.64
C ALA A 134 -7.23 -18.93 28.72
N THR A 135 -7.91 -18.50 29.77
CA THR A 135 -9.36 -18.61 29.88
C THR A 135 -10.01 -17.41 29.18
N TRP A 136 -10.67 -17.66 28.06
CA TRP A 136 -11.50 -16.67 27.38
C TRP A 136 -12.85 -16.60 28.07
N THR A 137 -13.14 -15.49 28.74
CA THR A 137 -14.49 -15.18 29.19
C THR A 137 -15.23 -14.51 28.05
N THR A 138 -16.29 -15.14 27.57
CA THR A 138 -17.28 -14.58 26.64
C THR A 138 -18.02 -13.40 27.27
#